data_1ec1c34853afc444d0e778c3fe5141d3
#
_entry.id   1ec1c34853afc444d0e778c3fe5141d3
#
_cell.length_a   1.000
_cell.length_b   1.000
_cell.length_c   1.000
_cell.angle_alpha   90.00
_cell.angle_beta   90.00
_cell.angle_gamma   90.00
#
_symmetry.space_group_name_H-M   'P 1'
#
loop_
_entity.id
_entity.type
_entity.pdbx_description
1 polymer ?
#
loop_
_entity_poly.entity_id
_entity_poly.type
_entity_poly.pdbx_seq_one_letter_code
_entity_poly.pdbx_strand_id
1 'polypeptide(L)'
;YEARPNVTSDAAALCLMAGSAVILRGGKEAFRSNNAIAEVLRDAIESAGLPRDSVQLVQDTSRASSVELMGMTEYLDLLIPRGGAGLIRAVVENAKVPVIETGVGNCHVYVDKDADIEMAANIIFNAKTSRPSVCNAIETVLVHKDIAEAALPVISNKLKEKNVELRGDKRTCELLPEAKPATEADWATEYLDYI
;
A
#
# COMPACT_ATOMS: atom_id res chain seq x y z
N TYR A 1 12.18 -2.97 2.81
CA TYR A 1 10.92 -2.40 3.29
C TYR A 1 11.18 -1.19 4.18
N GLU A 2 10.15 -0.36 4.35
CA GLU A 2 10.25 0.87 5.15
C GLU A 2 9.88 0.62 6.64
N ALA A 3 9.17 1.53 7.26
CA ALA A 3 8.96 1.65 8.70
C ALA A 3 7.86 0.74 9.29
N ARG A 4 7.56 -0.43 8.71
CA ARG A 4 6.52 -1.36 9.21
C ARG A 4 7.15 -2.62 9.79
N PRO A 5 7.33 -2.73 11.11
CA PRO A 5 8.01 -3.88 11.74
C PRO A 5 7.33 -5.24 11.47
N ASN A 6 6.00 -5.26 11.35
CA ASN A 6 5.25 -6.47 11.04
C ASN A 6 5.65 -7.11 9.69
N VAL A 7 6.19 -6.33 8.73
CA VAL A 7 6.70 -6.90 7.46
C VAL A 7 7.82 -7.91 7.71
N THR A 8 8.58 -7.76 8.79
CA THR A 8 9.62 -8.71 9.18
C THR A 8 9.03 -10.11 9.41
N SER A 9 7.93 -10.21 10.17
CA SER A 9 7.26 -11.50 10.43
C SER A 9 6.48 -12.00 9.21
N ASP A 10 5.76 -11.11 8.52
CA ASP A 10 4.93 -11.48 7.39
C ASP A 10 5.76 -12.06 6.24
N ALA A 11 6.85 -11.37 5.87
CA ALA A 11 7.76 -11.82 4.81
C ALA A 11 8.47 -13.11 5.19
N ALA A 12 8.97 -13.22 6.44
CA ALA A 12 9.63 -14.44 6.91
C ALA A 12 8.67 -15.64 6.84
N ALA A 13 7.45 -15.50 7.34
CA ALA A 13 6.47 -16.59 7.32
C ALA A 13 6.14 -17.04 5.90
N LEU A 14 5.85 -16.09 4.99
CA LEU A 14 5.51 -16.41 3.60
C LEU A 14 6.67 -17.10 2.86
N CYS A 15 7.90 -16.60 3.03
CA CYS A 15 9.07 -17.20 2.40
C CYS A 15 9.34 -18.62 2.93
N LEU A 16 9.32 -18.82 4.25
CA LEU A 16 9.52 -20.14 4.85
C LEU A 16 8.44 -21.14 4.42
N MET A 17 7.18 -20.72 4.36
CA MET A 17 6.07 -21.56 3.87
C MET A 17 6.25 -21.94 2.39
N ALA A 18 6.89 -21.08 1.60
CA ALA A 18 7.24 -21.35 0.20
C ALA A 18 8.53 -22.20 0.06
N GLY A 19 9.20 -22.55 1.15
CA GLY A 19 10.47 -23.26 1.13
C GLY A 19 11.68 -22.39 0.77
N SER A 20 11.56 -21.07 0.88
CA SER A 20 12.61 -20.10 0.55
C SER A 20 13.24 -19.51 1.81
N ALA A 21 14.55 -19.29 1.76
CA ALA A 21 15.21 -18.40 2.72
C ALA A 21 14.88 -16.94 2.40
N VAL A 22 15.02 -16.06 3.40
CA VAL A 22 14.73 -14.65 3.24
C VAL A 22 15.81 -13.77 3.86
N ILE A 23 16.23 -12.76 3.10
CA ILE A 23 17.09 -11.68 3.58
C ILE A 23 16.21 -10.41 3.66
N LEU A 24 16.03 -9.92 4.87
CA LEU A 24 15.23 -8.76 5.18
C LEU A 24 16.10 -7.50 5.27
N ARG A 25 15.65 -6.41 4.67
CA ARG A 25 16.31 -5.10 4.80
C ARG A 25 15.26 -4.06 5.15
N GLY A 26 15.22 -3.67 6.43
CA GLY A 26 14.29 -2.67 6.95
C GLY A 26 14.86 -1.24 6.98
N GLY A 27 13.97 -0.25 7.09
CA GLY A 27 14.36 1.14 7.35
C GLY A 27 14.93 1.34 8.75
N LYS A 28 15.69 2.42 8.93
CA LYS A 28 16.34 2.78 10.21
C LYS A 28 15.33 3.07 11.33
N GLU A 29 14.15 3.55 10.97
CA GLU A 29 13.10 3.98 11.91
C GLU A 29 12.60 2.82 12.79
N ALA A 30 12.47 1.63 12.20
CA ALA A 30 11.98 0.44 12.88
C ALA A 30 13.09 -0.59 13.19
N PHE A 31 14.36 -0.23 13.03
CA PHE A 31 15.48 -1.17 13.08
C PHE A 31 15.53 -2.02 14.34
N ARG A 32 15.34 -1.41 15.52
CA ARG A 32 15.34 -2.14 16.80
C ARG A 32 14.21 -3.17 16.88
N SER A 33 13.01 -2.79 16.46
CA SER A 33 11.86 -3.69 16.42
C SER A 33 12.07 -4.82 15.42
N ASN A 34 12.60 -4.51 14.24
CA ASN A 34 12.92 -5.50 13.21
C ASN A 34 13.93 -6.53 13.71
N ASN A 35 14.99 -6.10 14.41
CA ASN A 35 15.97 -7.01 15.01
C ASN A 35 15.32 -7.91 16.06
N ALA A 36 14.54 -7.36 16.97
CA ALA A 36 13.88 -8.16 18.02
C ALA A 36 12.95 -9.23 17.41
N ILE A 37 12.17 -8.86 16.39
CA ILE A 37 11.30 -9.82 15.68
C ILE A 37 12.14 -10.87 14.95
N ALA A 38 13.18 -10.47 14.23
CA ALA A 38 14.03 -11.39 13.49
C ALA A 38 14.71 -12.41 14.41
N GLU A 39 15.24 -11.98 15.56
CA GLU A 39 15.85 -12.91 16.53
C GLU A 39 14.85 -13.92 17.08
N VAL A 40 13.64 -13.48 17.48
CA VAL A 40 12.59 -14.40 17.93
C VAL A 40 12.22 -15.42 16.85
N LEU A 41 12.11 -14.99 15.58
CA LEU A 41 11.86 -15.91 14.47
C LEU A 41 13.01 -16.89 14.25
N ARG A 42 14.26 -16.42 14.29
CA ARG A 42 15.45 -17.26 14.14
C ARG A 42 15.55 -18.31 15.23
N ASP A 43 15.28 -17.96 16.49
CA ASP A 43 15.25 -18.91 17.61
C ASP A 43 14.13 -19.94 17.43
N ALA A 44 12.95 -19.50 16.98
CA ALA A 44 11.82 -20.40 16.77
C ALA A 44 12.06 -21.40 15.64
N ILE A 45 12.60 -20.96 14.47
CA ILE A 45 12.88 -21.86 13.35
C ILE A 45 14.02 -22.84 13.68
N GLU A 46 15.04 -22.42 14.42
CA GLU A 46 16.11 -23.29 14.89
C GLU A 46 15.59 -24.37 15.83
N SER A 47 14.71 -24.02 16.77
CA SER A 47 14.07 -24.98 17.66
C SER A 47 13.15 -25.97 16.92
N ALA A 48 12.65 -25.58 15.74
CA ALA A 48 11.87 -26.43 14.83
C ALA A 48 12.75 -27.27 13.86
N GLY A 49 14.08 -27.21 13.99
CA GLY A 49 15.01 -27.99 13.18
C GLY A 49 15.36 -27.38 11.81
N LEU A 50 15.01 -26.12 11.57
CA LEU A 50 15.43 -25.40 10.37
C LEU A 50 16.72 -24.60 10.62
N PRO A 51 17.51 -24.34 9.59
CA PRO A 51 18.71 -23.51 9.73
C PRO A 51 18.33 -22.08 10.20
N ARG A 52 19.00 -21.60 11.25
CA ARG A 52 18.80 -20.25 11.79
C ARG A 52 18.95 -19.17 10.73
N ASP A 53 19.84 -19.38 9.77
CA ASP A 53 20.13 -18.43 8.68
C ASP A 53 19.11 -18.45 7.54
N SER A 54 18.06 -19.25 7.64
CA SER A 54 16.91 -19.16 6.71
C SER A 54 16.18 -17.83 6.81
N VAL A 55 16.33 -17.11 7.94
CA VAL A 55 15.83 -15.73 8.11
C VAL A 55 17.01 -14.85 8.52
N GLN A 56 17.33 -13.87 7.69
CA GLN A 56 18.40 -12.91 7.95
C GLN A 56 17.89 -11.49 7.88
N LEU A 57 18.48 -10.60 8.68
CA LEU A 57 18.21 -9.17 8.66
C LEU A 57 19.52 -8.41 8.45
N VAL A 58 19.56 -7.61 7.38
CA VAL A 58 20.69 -6.73 7.09
C VAL A 58 20.84 -5.70 8.19
N GLN A 59 22.04 -5.63 8.78
CA GLN A 59 22.33 -4.75 9.92
C GLN A 59 22.67 -3.32 9.47
N ASP A 60 23.19 -3.14 8.26
CA ASP A 60 23.42 -1.82 7.69
C ASP A 60 22.13 -1.24 7.12
N THR A 61 21.67 -0.15 7.72
CA THR A 61 20.46 0.59 7.30
C THR A 61 20.77 1.74 6.33
N SER A 62 22.00 1.87 5.83
CA SER A 62 22.37 2.88 4.84
C SER A 62 21.71 2.61 3.47
N ARG A 63 21.61 3.66 2.65
CA ARG A 63 21.14 3.47 1.27
C ARG A 63 22.09 2.61 0.44
N ALA A 64 23.39 2.63 0.76
CA ALA A 64 24.41 1.83 0.08
C ALA A 64 24.10 0.33 0.19
N SER A 65 23.70 -0.17 1.36
CA SER A 65 23.32 -1.58 1.54
C SER A 65 22.14 -2.00 0.65
N SER A 66 21.19 -1.09 0.41
CA SER A 66 20.06 -1.38 -0.50
C SER A 66 20.53 -1.51 -1.95
N VAL A 67 21.43 -0.63 -2.38
CA VAL A 67 22.00 -0.67 -3.75
C VAL A 67 22.84 -1.93 -3.95
N GLU A 68 23.60 -2.32 -2.95
CA GLU A 68 24.40 -3.55 -2.98
C GLU A 68 23.50 -4.79 -3.14
N LEU A 69 22.43 -4.91 -2.35
CA LEU A 69 21.44 -6.00 -2.48
C LEU A 69 20.84 -6.08 -3.88
N MET A 70 20.56 -4.96 -4.53
CA MET A 70 20.01 -4.91 -5.90
C MET A 70 20.96 -5.53 -6.93
N GLY A 71 22.26 -5.59 -6.63
CA GLY A 71 23.30 -6.14 -7.51
C GLY A 71 23.69 -7.59 -7.23
N MET A 72 23.19 -8.21 -6.14
CA MET A 72 23.64 -9.53 -5.65
C MET A 72 23.03 -10.71 -6.43
N THR A 73 23.17 -10.75 -7.73
CA THR A 73 22.60 -11.79 -8.62
C THR A 73 23.12 -13.20 -8.37
N GLU A 74 24.28 -13.35 -7.72
CA GLU A 74 24.83 -14.66 -7.35
C GLU A 74 24.20 -15.24 -6.07
N TYR A 75 23.52 -14.41 -5.27
CA TYR A 75 23.00 -14.79 -3.95
C TYR A 75 21.49 -14.63 -3.81
N LEU A 76 20.89 -13.80 -4.66
CA LEU A 76 19.46 -13.47 -4.59
C LEU A 76 18.76 -13.85 -5.89
N ASP A 77 17.73 -14.66 -5.78
CA ASP A 77 16.87 -15.05 -6.90
C ASP A 77 15.81 -14.00 -7.21
N LEU A 78 15.34 -13.26 -6.17
CA LEU A 78 14.22 -12.36 -6.27
C LEU A 78 14.29 -11.21 -5.26
N LEU A 79 13.92 -10.02 -5.69
CA LEU A 79 13.67 -8.85 -4.84
C LEU A 79 12.18 -8.50 -4.80
N ILE A 80 11.67 -8.24 -3.60
CA ILE A 80 10.28 -7.78 -3.40
C ILE A 80 10.34 -6.46 -2.61
N PRO A 81 10.33 -5.30 -3.27
CA PRO A 81 10.32 -4.02 -2.59
C PRO A 81 8.95 -3.75 -1.93
N ARG A 82 8.98 -3.24 -0.70
CA ARG A 82 7.81 -2.83 0.08
C ARG A 82 8.04 -1.45 0.66
N GLY A 83 7.29 -0.46 0.18
CA GLY A 83 7.42 0.92 0.63
C GLY A 83 6.76 1.91 -0.32
N GLY A 84 7.09 3.19 -0.22
CA GLY A 84 6.56 4.24 -1.08
C GLY A 84 7.07 4.16 -2.52
N ALA A 85 6.38 4.85 -3.43
CA ALA A 85 6.67 4.84 -4.87
C ALA A 85 8.13 5.15 -5.21
N GLY A 86 8.80 6.02 -4.42
CA GLY A 86 10.21 6.35 -4.62
C GLY A 86 11.15 5.17 -4.41
N LEU A 87 10.91 4.33 -3.39
CA LEU A 87 11.69 3.12 -3.16
C LEU A 87 11.45 2.10 -4.27
N ILE A 88 10.18 1.85 -4.61
CA ILE A 88 9.81 0.89 -5.65
C ILE A 88 10.46 1.27 -6.98
N ARG A 89 10.35 2.52 -7.40
CA ARG A 89 10.96 3.03 -8.62
C ARG A 89 12.50 2.85 -8.60
N ALA A 90 13.16 3.21 -7.50
CA ALA A 90 14.60 3.07 -7.37
C ALA A 90 15.05 1.61 -7.51
N VAL A 91 14.28 0.65 -6.96
CA VAL A 91 14.57 -0.78 -7.11
C VAL A 91 14.39 -1.22 -8.55
N VAL A 92 13.26 -0.89 -9.18
CA VAL A 92 12.96 -1.29 -10.57
C VAL A 92 14.00 -0.75 -11.56
N GLU A 93 14.42 0.49 -11.38
CA GLU A 93 15.40 1.14 -12.28
C GLU A 93 16.84 0.63 -12.09
N ASN A 94 17.21 0.14 -10.89
CA ASN A 94 18.60 -0.15 -10.57
C ASN A 94 18.88 -1.63 -10.25
N ALA A 95 17.87 -2.45 -10.01
CA ALA A 95 18.09 -3.84 -9.69
C ALA A 95 18.56 -4.66 -10.90
N LYS A 96 19.56 -5.53 -10.64
CA LYS A 96 19.99 -6.58 -11.56
C LYS A 96 19.36 -7.92 -11.21
N VAL A 97 18.95 -8.09 -9.96
CA VAL A 97 18.16 -9.24 -9.48
C VAL A 97 16.73 -9.05 -9.98
N PRO A 98 16.02 -10.11 -10.41
CA PRO A 98 14.62 -10.04 -10.78
C PRO A 98 13.74 -9.39 -9.68
N VAL A 99 12.76 -8.57 -10.06
CA VAL A 99 11.92 -7.82 -9.13
C VAL A 99 10.45 -8.16 -9.32
N ILE A 100 9.75 -8.44 -8.21
CA ILE A 100 8.28 -8.39 -8.18
C ILE A 100 7.89 -7.13 -7.42
N GLU A 101 7.26 -6.20 -8.13
CA GLU A 101 6.82 -4.93 -7.57
C GLU A 101 5.30 -4.82 -7.48
N THR A 102 4.83 -3.89 -6.65
CA THR A 102 3.45 -3.41 -6.65
C THR A 102 3.42 -2.01 -7.24
N GLY A 103 2.39 -1.71 -8.05
CA GLY A 103 2.14 -0.36 -8.53
C GLY A 103 1.55 0.56 -7.43
N VAL A 104 1.08 1.74 -7.86
CA VAL A 104 0.32 2.66 -6.99
C VAL A 104 -1.03 2.06 -6.61
N GLY A 105 -1.50 2.37 -5.40
CA GLY A 105 -2.76 1.87 -4.86
C GLY A 105 -3.93 2.80 -5.18
N ASN A 106 -4.43 2.80 -6.41
CA ASN A 106 -5.63 3.56 -6.77
C ASN A 106 -6.88 2.69 -6.57
N CYS A 107 -7.35 2.61 -5.33
CA CYS A 107 -8.50 1.79 -4.97
C CYS A 107 -9.83 2.43 -5.38
N HIS A 108 -10.77 1.61 -5.85
CA HIS A 108 -12.05 2.06 -6.37
C HIS A 108 -13.22 1.45 -5.60
N VAL A 109 -14.30 2.22 -5.45
CA VAL A 109 -15.63 1.70 -5.10
C VAL A 109 -16.58 2.00 -6.25
N TYR A 110 -17.29 0.98 -6.74
CA TYR A 110 -18.37 1.15 -7.70
C TYR A 110 -19.72 1.06 -7.01
N VAL A 111 -20.54 2.09 -7.17
CA VAL A 111 -21.92 2.16 -6.67
C VAL A 111 -22.86 1.87 -7.83
N ASP A 112 -23.40 0.65 -7.85
CA ASP A 112 -24.34 0.20 -8.88
C ASP A 112 -25.73 0.84 -8.73
N LYS A 113 -26.53 0.78 -9.79
CA LYS A 113 -27.92 1.32 -9.79
C LYS A 113 -28.84 0.68 -8.74
N ASP A 114 -28.59 -0.57 -8.38
CA ASP A 114 -29.36 -1.34 -7.41
C ASP A 114 -28.71 -1.33 -6.00
N ALA A 115 -27.68 -0.50 -5.79
CA ALA A 115 -26.99 -0.39 -4.50
C ALA A 115 -27.85 0.30 -3.43
N ASP A 116 -27.67 -0.13 -2.16
CA ASP A 116 -28.11 0.63 -1.01
C ASP A 116 -27.21 1.85 -0.83
N ILE A 117 -27.77 3.05 -1.01
CA ILE A 117 -27.06 4.31 -1.02
C ILE A 117 -26.42 4.61 0.35
N GLU A 118 -27.13 4.34 1.45
CA GLU A 118 -26.62 4.58 2.79
C GLU A 118 -25.46 3.63 3.14
N MET A 119 -25.58 2.37 2.75
CA MET A 119 -24.49 1.41 2.89
C MET A 119 -23.28 1.84 2.06
N ALA A 120 -23.47 2.24 0.80
CA ALA A 120 -22.40 2.72 -0.08
C ALA A 120 -21.70 3.94 0.52
N ALA A 121 -22.44 4.94 1.02
CA ALA A 121 -21.89 6.13 1.65
C ALA A 121 -21.05 5.78 2.90
N ASN A 122 -21.52 4.85 3.74
CA ASN A 122 -20.79 4.40 4.92
C ASN A 122 -19.49 3.63 4.55
N ILE A 123 -19.54 2.78 3.53
CA ILE A 123 -18.34 2.07 3.03
C ILE A 123 -17.32 3.07 2.50
N ILE A 124 -17.74 4.01 1.65
CA ILE A 124 -16.87 5.04 1.05
C ILE A 124 -16.27 5.92 2.15
N PHE A 125 -17.08 6.38 3.10
CA PHE A 125 -16.60 7.17 4.23
C PHE A 125 -15.54 6.44 5.03
N ASN A 126 -15.80 5.21 5.42
CA ASN A 126 -14.82 4.40 6.15
C ASN A 126 -13.55 4.16 5.33
N ALA A 127 -13.67 3.77 4.07
CA ALA A 127 -12.55 3.48 3.18
C ALA A 127 -11.65 4.70 2.92
N LYS A 128 -12.21 5.93 2.91
CA LYS A 128 -11.43 7.17 2.75
C LYS A 128 -10.89 7.71 4.06
N THR A 129 -11.68 7.66 5.15
CA THR A 129 -11.39 8.47 6.34
C THR A 129 -10.78 7.71 7.51
N SER A 130 -10.80 6.39 7.51
CA SER A 130 -10.15 5.59 8.56
C SER A 130 -8.65 5.82 8.62
N ARG A 131 -7.99 5.81 7.46
CA ARG A 131 -6.55 6.02 7.34
C ARG A 131 -6.20 6.38 5.89
N PRO A 132 -6.30 7.64 5.48
CA PRO A 132 -6.15 8.03 4.08
C PRO A 132 -4.74 7.78 3.50
N SER A 133 -3.70 7.78 4.37
CA SER A 133 -2.30 7.64 3.96
C SER A 133 -1.83 6.20 3.71
N VAL A 134 -2.74 5.25 3.48
CA VAL A 134 -2.39 3.85 3.18
C VAL A 134 -2.88 3.44 1.79
N CYS A 135 -2.12 2.55 1.15
CA CYS A 135 -2.36 2.11 -0.23
C CYS A 135 -3.70 1.39 -0.47
N ASN A 136 -4.43 1.00 0.58
CA ASN A 136 -5.76 0.40 0.47
C ASN A 136 -6.89 1.38 0.87
N ALA A 137 -6.58 2.66 1.08
CA ALA A 137 -7.61 3.69 1.14
C ALA A 137 -8.22 3.91 -0.24
N ILE A 138 -9.50 4.29 -0.28
CA ILE A 138 -10.16 4.59 -1.56
C ILE A 138 -9.63 5.91 -2.13
N GLU A 139 -9.42 5.93 -3.46
CA GLU A 139 -9.06 7.14 -4.21
C GLU A 139 -10.15 7.53 -5.22
N THR A 140 -10.90 6.56 -5.73
CA THR A 140 -11.90 6.81 -6.76
C THR A 140 -13.26 6.18 -6.42
N VAL A 141 -14.32 6.95 -6.65
CA VAL A 141 -15.70 6.47 -6.58
C VAL A 141 -16.33 6.51 -7.96
N LEU A 142 -16.80 5.37 -8.43
CA LEU A 142 -17.57 5.25 -9.68
C LEU A 142 -19.04 5.06 -9.33
N VAL A 143 -19.93 5.89 -9.88
CA VAL A 143 -21.37 5.83 -9.60
C VAL A 143 -22.14 5.58 -10.89
N HIS A 144 -23.02 4.58 -10.86
CA HIS A 144 -23.90 4.33 -12.02
C HIS A 144 -24.76 5.55 -12.33
N LYS A 145 -24.84 5.92 -13.60
CA LYS A 145 -25.50 7.16 -14.07
C LYS A 145 -26.95 7.33 -13.59
N ASP A 146 -27.69 6.24 -13.47
CA ASP A 146 -29.12 6.27 -13.14
C ASP A 146 -29.38 6.52 -11.64
N ILE A 147 -28.39 6.30 -10.77
CA ILE A 147 -28.48 6.55 -9.32
C ILE A 147 -27.69 7.79 -8.89
N ALA A 148 -26.92 8.41 -9.79
CA ALA A 148 -25.99 9.49 -9.47
C ALA A 148 -26.67 10.68 -8.76
N GLU A 149 -27.87 11.09 -9.21
CA GLU A 149 -28.63 12.21 -8.61
C GLU A 149 -29.02 11.93 -7.15
N ALA A 150 -29.32 10.69 -6.82
CA ALA A 150 -29.67 10.29 -5.45
C ALA A 150 -28.44 9.99 -4.59
N ALA A 151 -27.43 9.31 -5.13
CA ALA A 151 -26.29 8.81 -4.39
C ALA A 151 -25.22 9.87 -4.10
N LEU A 152 -24.87 10.72 -5.08
CA LEU A 152 -23.79 11.69 -4.93
C LEU A 152 -24.00 12.69 -3.78
N PRO A 153 -25.20 13.28 -3.56
CA PRO A 153 -25.41 14.16 -2.42
C PRO A 153 -25.25 13.46 -1.06
N VAL A 154 -25.70 12.22 -0.94
CA VAL A 154 -25.57 11.43 0.31
C VAL A 154 -24.09 11.14 0.60
N ILE A 155 -23.35 10.66 -0.41
CA ILE A 155 -21.93 10.38 -0.30
C ILE A 155 -21.13 11.65 0.04
N SER A 156 -21.39 12.76 -0.67
CA SER A 156 -20.73 14.05 -0.43
C SER A 156 -20.97 14.55 0.99
N ASN A 157 -22.21 14.55 1.45
CA ASN A 157 -22.56 15.00 2.81
C ASN A 157 -21.81 14.19 3.88
N LYS A 158 -21.67 12.87 3.66
CA LYS A 158 -20.93 12.00 4.56
C LYS A 158 -19.44 12.34 4.59
N LEU A 159 -18.82 12.52 3.44
CA LEU A 159 -17.39 12.86 3.31
C LEU A 159 -17.05 14.25 3.85
N LYS A 160 -18.00 15.21 3.79
CA LYS A 160 -17.87 16.54 4.41
C LYS A 160 -17.65 16.50 5.92
N GLU A 161 -18.13 15.48 6.63
CA GLU A 161 -17.88 15.32 8.07
C GLU A 161 -16.38 15.32 8.42
N LYS A 162 -15.53 14.95 7.47
CA LYS A 162 -14.06 14.91 7.59
C LYS A 162 -13.33 15.89 6.65
N ASN A 163 -14.06 16.85 6.08
CA ASN A 163 -13.53 17.83 5.14
C ASN A 163 -12.78 17.20 3.94
N VAL A 164 -13.27 16.07 3.42
CA VAL A 164 -12.70 15.44 2.25
C VAL A 164 -12.98 16.32 1.02
N GLU A 165 -11.95 16.67 0.27
CA GLU A 165 -12.06 17.39 -1.00
C GLU A 165 -12.55 16.43 -2.08
N LEU A 166 -13.59 16.83 -2.81
CA LEU A 166 -14.11 16.07 -3.94
C LEU A 166 -13.66 16.68 -5.25
N ARG A 167 -13.15 15.84 -6.16
CA ARG A 167 -12.87 16.17 -7.55
C ARG A 167 -13.72 15.28 -8.44
N GLY A 168 -14.45 15.88 -9.36
CA GLY A 168 -15.42 15.15 -10.15
C GLY A 168 -15.38 15.50 -11.63
N ASP A 169 -15.94 14.62 -12.43
CA ASP A 169 -16.23 14.88 -13.83
C ASP A 169 -17.28 16.00 -13.98
N LYS A 170 -17.58 16.39 -15.22
CA LYS A 170 -18.54 17.47 -15.50
C LYS A 170 -19.91 17.22 -14.86
N ARG A 171 -20.44 15.99 -14.94
CA ARG A 171 -21.75 15.65 -14.40
C ARG A 171 -21.74 15.67 -12.86
N THR A 172 -20.69 15.18 -12.25
CA THR A 172 -20.51 15.26 -10.80
C THR A 172 -20.50 16.70 -10.31
N CYS A 173 -19.78 17.61 -11.00
CA CYS A 173 -19.76 19.03 -10.65
C CYS A 173 -21.11 19.73 -10.88
N GLU A 174 -21.92 19.29 -11.83
CA GLU A 174 -23.29 19.80 -12.03
C GLU A 174 -24.21 19.40 -10.86
N LEU A 175 -24.04 18.18 -10.31
CA LEU A 175 -24.83 17.65 -9.19
C LEU A 175 -24.29 18.10 -7.82
N LEU A 176 -23.00 18.34 -7.71
CA LEU A 176 -22.28 18.77 -6.50
C LEU A 176 -21.49 20.05 -6.79
N PRO A 177 -22.09 21.25 -6.63
CA PRO A 177 -21.40 22.51 -6.95
C PRO A 177 -20.14 22.78 -6.14
N GLU A 178 -19.96 22.11 -5.01
CA GLU A 178 -18.75 22.19 -4.18
C GLU A 178 -17.60 21.30 -4.66
N ALA A 179 -17.85 20.34 -5.54
CA ALA A 179 -16.80 19.49 -6.11
C ALA A 179 -15.95 20.30 -7.09
N LYS A 180 -14.63 20.11 -7.03
CA LYS A 180 -13.70 20.70 -8.00
C LYS A 180 -13.70 19.89 -9.29
N PRO A 181 -13.52 20.53 -10.45
CA PRO A 181 -13.33 19.79 -11.69
C PRO A 181 -12.09 18.91 -11.63
N ALA A 182 -12.26 17.63 -11.93
CA ALA A 182 -11.15 16.69 -12.07
C ALA A 182 -10.45 16.88 -13.43
N THR A 183 -9.18 16.59 -13.46
CA THR A 183 -8.34 16.55 -14.67
C THR A 183 -7.93 15.11 -14.99
N GLU A 184 -7.41 14.86 -16.17
CA GLU A 184 -6.90 13.50 -16.52
C GLU A 184 -5.83 12.98 -15.55
N ALA A 185 -5.03 13.88 -14.96
CA ALA A 185 -4.02 13.52 -13.98
C ALA A 185 -4.62 13.00 -12.66
N ASP A 186 -5.82 13.47 -12.30
CA ASP A 186 -6.50 13.06 -11.06
C ASP A 186 -6.86 11.56 -11.07
N TRP A 187 -7.23 11.01 -12.25
CA TRP A 187 -7.65 9.61 -12.37
C TRP A 187 -6.53 8.59 -12.11
N ALA A 188 -5.28 9.01 -12.28
CA ALA A 188 -4.10 8.16 -12.05
C ALA A 188 -3.38 8.48 -10.73
N THR A 189 -3.85 9.48 -9.99
CA THR A 189 -3.17 9.96 -8.78
C THR A 189 -3.61 9.19 -7.55
N GLU A 190 -2.65 8.68 -6.79
CA GLU A 190 -2.81 8.21 -5.42
C GLU A 190 -2.52 9.39 -4.50
N TYR A 191 -3.55 9.99 -3.91
CA TYR A 191 -3.42 11.22 -3.10
C TYR A 191 -2.87 10.93 -1.70
N LEU A 192 -3.24 9.80 -1.11
CA LEU A 192 -2.89 9.42 0.26
C LEU A 192 -3.32 10.48 1.31
N ASP A 193 -4.37 11.26 0.99
CA ASP A 193 -4.89 12.35 1.80
C ASP A 193 -6.42 12.42 1.70
N TYR A 194 -7.03 13.40 2.34
CA TYR A 194 -8.48 13.68 2.29
C TYR A 194 -8.90 14.36 0.97
N ILE A 195 -8.53 13.75 -0.17
CA ILE A 195 -8.91 14.15 -1.52
C ILE A 195 -9.51 12.96 -2.24
#